data_007ee22e266e972ddd1fc7a9e34ec006
#
_entry.id   007ee22e266e972ddd1fc7a9e34ec006
#
_cell.length_a   1.000
_cell.length_b   1.000
_cell.length_c   1.000
_cell.angle_alpha   90.00
_cell.angle_beta   90.00
_cell.angle_gamma   90.00
#
_symmetry.space_group_name_H-M   'P 1'
#
loop_
_entity.id
_entity.type
_entity.pdbx_description
1 polymer ?
#
loop_
_entity_poly.entity_id
_entity_poly.type
_entity_poly.pdbx_seq_one_letter_code
_entity_poly.pdbx_strand_id
1 'polypeptide(L)'
;EAEAPSGKIDELTAAAKLLEFRSVDGGLKDTSFDTISAAAGHAALPHYKVDEYSNITIPPGSIFLCDSGGQYIGDGGAGTTDITRTVWVGSADGKAEPTAEMKDRFTRVLKGHISIARAIFPEGTTGGQLDTLARMHLWEAGCDYAHGTGHGVGSALGVHEGPQRIGKTTGSQGGTMEPLLAGMICSNEPGYYKAGEYGIRIENLILIEERQIDGADEGTWLGFENLTWVPIDRTLIDIDLLTPEERDWVDHYHACCREILGQRVADLGDDRAADWLERHTQPL
;
A
#
# COMPACT_ATOMS: atom_id res chain seq x y z
N GLU A 1 1.92 -10.10 13.46
CA GLU A 1 1.50 -9.42 14.70
C GLU A 1 1.60 -10.31 15.95
N ALA A 2 0.95 -11.48 15.99
CA ALA A 2 0.89 -12.30 17.22
C ALA A 2 2.28 -12.70 17.76
N GLU A 3 3.24 -12.92 16.90
CA GLU A 3 4.58 -13.41 17.27
C GLU A 3 5.66 -12.32 17.30
N ALA A 4 5.50 -11.25 16.51
CA ALA A 4 6.49 -10.18 16.43
C ALA A 4 6.78 -9.51 17.79
N PRO A 5 5.79 -9.24 18.68
CA PRO A 5 6.04 -8.69 20.01
C PRO A 5 6.92 -9.58 20.90
N SER A 6 7.09 -10.86 20.57
CA SER A 6 7.98 -11.75 21.31
C SER A 6 9.47 -11.50 21.03
N GLY A 7 9.81 -10.71 20.01
CA GLY A 7 11.18 -10.47 19.57
C GLY A 7 11.86 -11.69 18.94
N LYS A 8 11.08 -12.62 18.37
CA LYS A 8 11.60 -13.86 17.74
C LYS A 8 11.51 -13.86 16.22
N ILE A 9 10.76 -12.92 15.65
CA ILE A 9 10.59 -12.78 14.20
C ILE A 9 11.59 -11.76 13.68
N ASP A 10 12.29 -12.10 12.64
CA ASP A 10 13.19 -11.22 11.89
C ASP A 10 12.64 -10.93 10.48
N GLU A 11 13.31 -10.03 9.77
CA GLU A 11 12.90 -9.59 8.43
C GLU A 11 12.89 -10.74 7.41
N LEU A 12 13.90 -11.61 7.43
CA LEU A 12 13.99 -12.78 6.53
C LEU A 12 12.88 -13.78 6.82
N THR A 13 12.64 -14.08 8.09
CA THR A 13 11.60 -15.02 8.51
C THR A 13 10.22 -14.51 8.15
N ALA A 14 9.97 -13.20 8.29
CA ALA A 14 8.71 -12.57 7.89
C ALA A 14 8.48 -12.67 6.37
N ALA A 15 9.52 -12.37 5.56
CA ALA A 15 9.44 -12.48 4.09
C ALA A 15 9.21 -13.94 3.65
N ALA A 16 9.95 -14.90 4.23
CA ALA A 16 9.79 -16.30 3.92
C ALA A 16 8.39 -16.83 4.27
N LYS A 17 7.83 -16.41 5.42
CA LYS A 17 6.48 -16.81 5.82
C LYS A 17 5.41 -16.23 4.91
N LEU A 18 5.58 -15.00 4.45
CA LEU A 18 4.68 -14.39 3.47
C LEU A 18 4.70 -15.14 2.14
N LEU A 19 5.86 -15.52 1.65
CA LEU A 19 6.00 -16.33 0.44
C LEU A 19 5.34 -17.72 0.58
N GLU A 20 5.49 -18.37 1.75
CA GLU A 20 4.78 -19.60 2.05
C GLU A 20 3.25 -19.43 1.92
N PHE A 21 2.68 -18.37 2.51
CA PHE A 21 1.26 -18.08 2.40
C PHE A 21 0.81 -17.79 0.96
N ARG A 22 1.60 -17.06 0.19
CA ARG A 22 1.31 -16.79 -1.22
C ARG A 22 1.30 -18.05 -2.08
N SER A 23 1.99 -19.10 -1.66
CA SER A 23 2.16 -20.35 -2.40
C SER A 23 1.05 -21.38 -2.15
N VAL A 24 0.15 -21.16 -1.18
CA VAL A 24 -0.84 -22.15 -0.72
C VAL A 24 -1.77 -22.60 -1.85
N ASP A 25 -2.26 -21.66 -2.65
CA ASP A 25 -3.26 -21.97 -3.69
C ASP A 25 -2.65 -22.46 -5.03
N GLY A 26 -1.31 -22.59 -5.10
CA GLY A 26 -0.60 -23.10 -6.30
C GLY A 26 -0.64 -22.16 -7.51
N GLY A 27 -1.31 -21.02 -7.46
CA GLY A 27 -1.37 -20.01 -8.53
C GLY A 27 -0.10 -19.20 -8.67
N LEU A 28 0.67 -19.05 -7.58
CA LEU A 28 1.94 -18.33 -7.60
C LEU A 28 2.95 -19.06 -8.49
N LYS A 29 3.56 -18.35 -9.45
CA LYS A 29 4.63 -18.84 -10.32
C LYS A 29 5.99 -18.33 -9.90
N ASP A 30 6.05 -17.06 -9.47
CA ASP A 30 7.26 -16.40 -8.98
C ASP A 30 6.87 -15.19 -8.15
N THR A 31 7.81 -14.59 -7.41
CA THR A 31 7.63 -13.24 -6.88
C THR A 31 7.68 -12.23 -8.02
N SER A 32 6.95 -11.11 -7.92
CA SER A 32 7.02 -10.04 -8.90
C SER A 32 8.29 -9.18 -8.72
N PHE A 33 8.87 -9.22 -7.53
CA PHE A 33 10.15 -8.64 -7.14
C PHE A 33 10.62 -9.24 -5.81
N ASP A 34 11.88 -8.96 -5.41
CA ASP A 34 12.38 -9.37 -4.10
C ASP A 34 11.63 -8.64 -2.98
N THR A 35 11.02 -9.39 -2.07
CA THR A 35 10.24 -8.80 -0.96
C THR A 35 11.07 -7.81 -0.15
N ILE A 36 10.57 -6.59 0.03
CA ILE A 36 11.09 -5.61 0.97
C ILE A 36 10.45 -5.91 2.33
N SER A 37 11.24 -6.44 3.25
CA SER A 37 10.83 -6.73 4.62
C SER A 37 11.73 -5.90 5.53
N ALA A 38 11.21 -4.77 6.02
CA ALA A 38 12.03 -3.71 6.60
C ALA A 38 11.50 -3.24 7.96
N ALA A 39 12.28 -3.41 9.01
CA ALA A 39 11.93 -3.00 10.36
C ALA A 39 12.69 -1.73 10.80
N ALA A 40 12.02 -0.88 11.57
CA ALA A 40 12.62 0.32 12.16
C ALA A 40 13.42 1.15 11.12
N GLY A 41 14.69 1.41 11.36
CA GLY A 41 15.55 2.21 10.48
C GLY A 41 15.73 1.65 9.07
N HIS A 42 15.59 0.35 8.85
CA HIS A 42 15.63 -0.26 7.51
C HIS A 42 14.45 0.16 6.64
N ALA A 43 13.28 0.39 7.23
CA ALA A 43 12.11 0.89 6.53
C ALA A 43 12.33 2.29 5.92
N ALA A 44 13.33 3.04 6.39
CA ALA A 44 13.70 4.32 5.81
C ALA A 44 14.41 4.23 4.44
N LEU A 45 14.73 3.03 3.99
CA LEU A 45 15.31 2.75 2.68
C LEU A 45 14.23 2.21 1.74
N PRO A 46 13.70 3.01 0.80
CA PRO A 46 12.52 2.62 -0.02
C PRO A 46 12.70 1.30 -0.79
N HIS A 47 13.93 0.99 -1.19
CA HIS A 47 14.30 -0.24 -1.90
C HIS A 47 15.23 -1.12 -1.06
N TYR A 48 14.95 -1.21 0.25
CA TYR A 48 15.72 -2.07 1.15
C TYR A 48 15.68 -3.52 0.66
N LYS A 49 16.83 -4.15 0.64
CA LYS A 49 16.96 -5.58 0.35
C LYS A 49 17.56 -6.27 1.57
N VAL A 50 16.76 -7.07 2.24
CA VAL A 50 17.23 -7.88 3.37
C VAL A 50 18.09 -9.02 2.87
N ASP A 51 19.22 -9.24 3.55
CA ASP A 51 20.09 -10.40 3.37
C ASP A 51 20.58 -10.93 4.72
N GLU A 52 21.39 -11.98 4.72
CA GLU A 52 21.90 -12.60 5.94
C GLU A 52 22.75 -11.64 6.80
N TYR A 53 23.33 -10.60 6.22
CA TYR A 53 24.20 -9.63 6.92
C TYR A 53 23.40 -8.44 7.46
N SER A 54 22.37 -8.03 6.75
CA SER A 54 21.55 -6.87 7.12
C SER A 54 20.34 -7.23 7.98
N ASN A 55 19.95 -8.51 8.00
CA ASN A 55 18.78 -9.02 8.70
C ASN A 55 18.78 -8.65 10.19
N ILE A 56 17.69 -8.07 10.67
CA ILE A 56 17.47 -7.80 12.09
C ILE A 56 16.18 -8.43 12.59
N THR A 57 16.15 -8.74 13.86
CA THR A 57 14.88 -9.04 14.55
C THR A 57 13.98 -7.83 14.50
N ILE A 58 12.70 -8.02 14.18
CA ILE A 58 11.71 -6.94 14.17
C ILE A 58 11.51 -6.46 15.61
N PRO A 59 11.93 -5.21 15.93
CA PRO A 59 11.88 -4.76 17.33
C PRO A 59 10.44 -4.51 17.77
N PRO A 60 10.03 -5.01 18.95
CA PRO A 60 8.78 -4.56 19.58
C PRO A 60 8.77 -3.04 19.81
N GLY A 61 7.65 -2.40 19.61
CA GLY A 61 7.53 -0.94 19.71
C GLY A 61 8.14 -0.22 18.50
N SER A 62 8.07 -0.81 17.31
CA SER A 62 8.59 -0.21 16.07
C SER A 62 7.61 -0.32 14.91
N ILE A 63 7.91 0.42 13.85
CA ILE A 63 7.26 0.28 12.55
C ILE A 63 7.93 -0.86 11.78
N PHE A 64 7.10 -1.68 11.11
CA PHE A 64 7.50 -2.66 10.12
C PHE A 64 6.82 -2.35 8.79
N LEU A 65 7.63 -2.21 7.74
CA LEU A 65 7.18 -2.01 6.37
C LEU A 65 7.43 -3.29 5.58
N CYS A 66 6.37 -3.81 4.97
CA CYS A 66 6.46 -4.97 4.09
C CYS A 66 5.88 -4.62 2.73
N ASP A 67 6.73 -4.74 1.70
CA ASP A 67 6.37 -4.53 0.31
C ASP A 67 6.66 -5.82 -0.47
N SER A 68 5.64 -6.34 -1.16
CA SER A 68 5.73 -7.66 -1.76
C SER A 68 4.69 -7.88 -2.85
N GLY A 69 5.03 -8.72 -3.78
CA GLY A 69 4.11 -9.09 -4.84
C GLY A 69 4.43 -10.45 -5.45
N GLY A 70 3.57 -10.92 -6.34
CA GLY A 70 3.72 -12.20 -7.02
C GLY A 70 3.21 -12.18 -8.44
N GLN A 71 3.74 -13.10 -9.22
CA GLN A 71 3.27 -13.45 -10.54
C GLN A 71 2.33 -14.64 -10.43
N TYR A 72 1.08 -14.45 -10.80
CA TYR A 72 0.06 -15.49 -10.71
C TYR A 72 -0.43 -15.89 -12.10
N ILE A 73 -0.55 -17.18 -12.34
CA ILE A 73 -1.13 -17.75 -13.57
C ILE A 73 -1.99 -18.93 -13.17
N GLY A 74 -3.27 -18.89 -13.53
CA GLY A 74 -4.23 -19.93 -13.23
C GLY A 74 -5.41 -19.90 -14.19
N ASP A 75 -6.44 -20.71 -13.92
CA ASP A 75 -7.63 -20.84 -14.76
C ASP A 75 -8.42 -19.53 -14.90
N GLY A 76 -8.28 -18.60 -13.93
CA GLY A 76 -8.87 -17.27 -13.95
C GLY A 76 -8.09 -16.22 -14.74
N GLY A 77 -6.94 -16.57 -15.31
CA GLY A 77 -6.08 -15.63 -16.04
C GLY A 77 -4.68 -15.49 -15.45
N ALA A 78 -4.04 -14.39 -15.81
CA ALA A 78 -2.69 -14.07 -15.37
C ALA A 78 -2.66 -12.67 -14.75
N GLY A 79 -1.87 -12.48 -13.69
CA GLY A 79 -1.75 -11.19 -13.00
C GLY A 79 -0.44 -11.02 -12.26
N THR A 80 0.00 -9.77 -12.18
CA THR A 80 1.11 -9.33 -11.34
C THR A 80 0.53 -8.56 -10.17
N THR A 81 0.97 -8.86 -8.96
CA THR A 81 0.54 -8.12 -7.76
C THR A 81 1.69 -7.33 -7.16
N ASP A 82 1.31 -6.26 -6.50
CA ASP A 82 2.19 -5.35 -5.80
C ASP A 82 1.44 -4.71 -4.62
N ILE A 83 2.01 -4.72 -3.43
CA ILE A 83 1.40 -4.16 -2.24
C ILE A 83 2.43 -3.83 -1.18
N THR A 84 2.32 -2.64 -0.62
CA THR A 84 3.01 -2.27 0.62
C THR A 84 2.02 -2.04 1.75
N ARG A 85 2.35 -2.59 2.92
CA ARG A 85 1.75 -2.21 4.20
C ARG A 85 2.82 -1.83 5.21
N THR A 86 2.53 -0.75 5.91
CA THR A 86 3.29 -0.31 7.07
C THR A 86 2.44 -0.57 8.30
N VAL A 87 2.98 -1.31 9.26
CA VAL A 87 2.26 -1.73 10.47
C VAL A 87 3.04 -1.41 11.74
N TRP A 88 2.30 -1.18 12.82
CA TRP A 88 2.87 -1.03 14.15
C TRP A 88 3.10 -2.39 14.80
N VAL A 89 4.32 -2.65 15.22
CA VAL A 89 4.66 -3.82 16.00
C VAL A 89 4.59 -3.47 17.47
N GLY A 90 3.51 -3.84 18.12
CA GLY A 90 3.31 -3.59 19.56
C GLY A 90 4.37 -4.26 20.43
N SER A 91 4.40 -3.91 21.72
CA SER A 91 5.21 -4.61 22.72
C SER A 91 4.46 -5.75 23.38
N ALA A 92 5.19 -6.73 23.93
CA ALA A 92 4.59 -7.87 24.60
C ALA A 92 3.74 -7.50 25.84
N ASP A 93 4.01 -6.36 26.46
CA ASP A 93 3.22 -5.82 27.58
C ASP A 93 2.06 -4.93 27.14
N GLY A 94 1.89 -4.74 25.82
CA GLY A 94 0.83 -3.94 25.20
C GLY A 94 0.92 -2.44 25.47
N LYS A 95 2.06 -1.94 25.94
CA LYS A 95 2.20 -0.51 26.34
C LYS A 95 2.93 0.36 25.32
N ALA A 96 3.64 -0.24 24.38
CA ALA A 96 4.29 0.55 23.35
C ALA A 96 3.25 1.13 22.39
N GLU A 97 3.31 2.44 22.19
CA GLU A 97 2.45 3.21 21.30
C GLU A 97 3.29 3.92 20.24
N PRO A 98 2.78 4.11 19.02
CA PRO A 98 3.43 4.95 18.04
C PRO A 98 3.56 6.38 18.54
N THR A 99 4.66 7.04 18.21
CA THR A 99 4.83 8.45 18.54
C THR A 99 3.82 9.32 17.78
N ALA A 100 3.53 10.52 18.30
CA ALA A 100 2.66 11.47 17.59
C ALA A 100 3.21 11.82 16.19
N GLU A 101 4.54 11.89 16.03
CA GLU A 101 5.14 12.10 14.71
C GLU A 101 4.88 10.92 13.76
N MET A 102 5.01 9.68 14.20
CA MET A 102 4.73 8.50 13.39
C MET A 102 3.28 8.50 12.91
N LYS A 103 2.34 8.80 13.81
CA LYS A 103 0.91 8.92 13.47
C LYS A 103 0.65 10.06 12.49
N ASP A 104 1.22 11.26 12.72
CA ASP A 104 1.11 12.39 11.79
C ASP A 104 1.62 12.01 10.39
N ARG A 105 2.82 11.44 10.29
CA ARG A 105 3.42 11.09 9.00
C ARG A 105 2.65 9.98 8.29
N PHE A 106 2.23 8.95 9.02
CA PHE A 106 1.41 7.87 8.46
C PHE A 106 0.07 8.40 7.93
N THR A 107 -0.59 9.27 8.68
CA THR A 107 -1.87 9.83 8.27
C THR A 107 -1.74 10.74 7.07
N ARG A 108 -0.67 11.54 6.95
CA ARG A 108 -0.42 12.35 5.74
C ARG A 108 -0.14 11.50 4.50
N VAL A 109 0.58 10.40 4.64
CA VAL A 109 0.76 9.41 3.57
C VAL A 109 -0.59 8.79 3.19
N LEU A 110 -1.40 8.39 4.17
CA LEU A 110 -2.75 7.86 3.95
C LEU A 110 -3.66 8.87 3.23
N LYS A 111 -3.65 10.14 3.63
CA LYS A 111 -4.40 11.22 2.94
C LYS A 111 -3.99 11.36 1.47
N GLY A 112 -2.70 11.27 1.19
CA GLY A 112 -2.18 11.26 -0.18
C GLY A 112 -2.66 10.05 -0.98
N HIS A 113 -2.64 8.87 -0.36
CA HIS A 113 -3.17 7.64 -0.94
C HIS A 113 -4.68 7.76 -1.25
N ILE A 114 -5.47 8.28 -0.31
CA ILE A 114 -6.92 8.52 -0.48
C ILE A 114 -7.17 9.54 -1.59
N SER A 115 -6.37 10.61 -1.66
CA SER A 115 -6.52 11.66 -2.67
C SER A 115 -6.37 11.13 -4.10
N ILE A 116 -5.43 10.22 -4.33
CA ILE A 116 -5.30 9.51 -5.61
C ILE A 116 -6.48 8.55 -5.81
N ALA A 117 -6.77 7.70 -4.83
CA ALA A 117 -7.83 6.69 -4.96
C ALA A 117 -9.22 7.28 -5.29
N ARG A 118 -9.48 8.51 -4.82
CA ARG A 118 -10.74 9.24 -5.06
C ARG A 118 -10.71 10.17 -6.27
N ALA A 119 -9.56 10.33 -6.94
CA ALA A 119 -9.43 11.27 -8.02
C ALA A 119 -10.37 10.91 -9.19
N ILE A 120 -11.08 11.92 -9.68
CA ILE A 120 -11.83 11.87 -10.93
C ILE A 120 -11.25 12.96 -11.83
N PHE A 121 -11.00 12.62 -13.08
CA PHE A 121 -10.29 13.49 -13.99
C PHE A 121 -10.73 13.29 -15.44
N PRO A 122 -10.63 14.31 -16.30
CA PRO A 122 -10.98 14.18 -17.71
C PRO A 122 -9.95 13.32 -18.46
N GLU A 123 -10.40 12.65 -19.50
CA GLU A 123 -9.54 11.95 -20.46
C GLU A 123 -8.41 12.86 -20.95
N GLY A 124 -7.22 12.31 -21.16
CA GLY A 124 -6.01 13.06 -21.50
C GLY A 124 -5.21 13.56 -20.30
N THR A 125 -5.72 13.39 -19.08
CA THR A 125 -4.96 13.69 -17.87
C THR A 125 -3.77 12.74 -17.74
N THR A 126 -2.62 13.27 -17.33
CA THR A 126 -1.39 12.52 -17.14
C THR A 126 -1.12 12.22 -15.67
N GLY A 127 -0.36 11.18 -15.39
CA GLY A 127 0.03 10.87 -14.02
C GLY A 127 0.86 11.97 -13.34
N GLY A 128 1.60 12.76 -14.14
CA GLY A 128 2.32 13.92 -13.63
C GLY A 128 1.41 15.02 -13.08
N GLN A 129 0.19 15.17 -13.60
CA GLN A 129 -0.80 16.12 -13.07
C GLN A 129 -1.39 15.62 -11.74
N LEU A 130 -1.56 14.32 -11.57
CA LEU A 130 -2.15 13.73 -10.37
C LEU A 130 -1.16 13.58 -9.20
N ASP A 131 0.13 13.46 -9.46
CA ASP A 131 1.19 13.24 -8.44
C ASP A 131 1.12 14.25 -7.28
N THR A 132 0.77 15.49 -7.58
CA THR A 132 0.64 16.56 -6.58
C THR A 132 -0.43 16.24 -5.52
N LEU A 133 -1.52 15.56 -5.90
CA LEU A 133 -2.59 15.18 -4.96
C LEU A 133 -2.06 14.26 -3.85
N ALA A 134 -1.13 13.37 -4.19
CA ALA A 134 -0.52 12.48 -3.21
C ALA A 134 0.47 13.20 -2.27
N ARG A 135 1.14 14.25 -2.76
CA ARG A 135 2.23 14.92 -2.02
C ARG A 135 1.76 16.08 -1.16
N MET A 136 0.66 16.73 -1.51
CA MET A 136 0.23 17.99 -0.88
C MET A 136 0.15 17.90 0.64
N HIS A 137 -0.33 16.79 1.19
CA HIS A 137 -0.47 16.60 2.63
C HIS A 137 0.87 16.48 3.37
N LEU A 138 1.90 15.94 2.72
CA LEU A 138 3.26 15.92 3.23
C LEU A 138 3.92 17.30 3.10
N TRP A 139 3.71 18.01 1.99
CA TRP A 139 4.25 19.36 1.77
C TRP A 139 3.75 20.36 2.81
N GLU A 140 2.50 20.26 3.25
CA GLU A 140 1.96 21.05 4.38
C GLU A 140 2.77 20.90 5.67
N ALA A 141 3.44 19.76 5.86
CA ALA A 141 4.31 19.47 6.98
C ALA A 141 5.81 19.67 6.66
N GLY A 142 6.14 20.24 5.48
CA GLY A 142 7.52 20.42 5.04
C GLY A 142 8.24 19.11 4.68
N CYS A 143 7.50 18.07 4.34
CA CYS A 143 8.00 16.73 4.01
C CYS A 143 7.72 16.36 2.56
N ASP A 144 8.50 15.42 2.01
CA ASP A 144 8.30 14.86 0.67
C ASP A 144 8.95 13.47 0.61
N TYR A 145 8.71 12.74 -0.49
CA TYR A 145 9.39 11.50 -0.81
C TYR A 145 10.01 11.56 -2.21
N ALA A 146 11.07 10.78 -2.42
CA ALA A 146 11.92 10.89 -3.62
C ALA A 146 11.43 10.02 -4.79
N HIS A 147 10.70 8.92 -4.54
CA HIS A 147 10.23 8.01 -5.59
C HIS A 147 8.93 8.51 -6.26
N GLY A 148 8.47 7.83 -7.30
CA GLY A 148 7.17 8.07 -7.93
C GLY A 148 6.01 7.72 -7.00
N THR A 149 4.86 8.32 -7.21
CA THR A 149 3.63 7.98 -6.49
C THR A 149 3.02 6.68 -6.98
N GLY A 150 3.36 6.29 -8.21
CA GLY A 150 2.90 5.03 -8.80
C GLY A 150 3.53 4.77 -10.17
N HIS A 151 3.41 3.55 -10.58
CA HIS A 151 3.90 3.05 -11.87
C HIS A 151 2.84 2.14 -12.51
N GLY A 152 2.95 1.92 -13.81
CA GLY A 152 2.17 0.90 -14.49
C GLY A 152 2.57 -0.50 -14.04
N VAL A 153 1.62 -1.44 -14.10
CA VAL A 153 1.82 -2.85 -13.75
C VAL A 153 1.34 -3.74 -14.89
N GLY A 154 2.17 -4.68 -15.29
CA GLY A 154 1.86 -5.64 -16.34
C GLY A 154 0.97 -6.79 -15.87
N SER A 155 0.35 -7.51 -16.80
CA SER A 155 -0.41 -8.73 -16.50
C SER A 155 0.48 -9.95 -16.71
N ALA A 156 1.01 -10.52 -15.62
CA ALA A 156 2.08 -11.53 -15.61
C ALA A 156 3.33 -11.06 -16.41
N LEU A 157 3.59 -9.79 -16.36
CA LEU A 157 4.74 -9.08 -16.94
C LEU A 157 5.48 -8.30 -15.83
N GLY A 158 6.28 -7.30 -16.20
CA GLY A 158 7.02 -6.49 -15.25
C GLY A 158 6.13 -5.85 -14.18
N VAL A 159 6.55 -5.87 -12.93
CA VAL A 159 5.88 -5.12 -11.87
C VAL A 159 5.94 -3.62 -12.19
N HIS A 160 7.06 -3.13 -12.69
CA HIS A 160 7.22 -1.80 -13.27
C HIS A 160 7.05 -1.87 -14.79
N GLU A 161 5.82 -1.79 -15.27
CA GLU A 161 5.47 -1.89 -16.70
C GLU A 161 4.84 -0.57 -17.16
N GLY A 162 5.44 0.02 -18.21
CA GLY A 162 4.93 1.26 -18.80
C GLY A 162 3.76 1.03 -19.78
N PRO A 163 3.31 2.12 -20.45
CA PRO A 163 3.98 3.43 -20.54
C PRO A 163 3.70 4.41 -19.40
N GLN A 164 2.59 4.27 -18.67
CA GLN A 164 2.09 5.24 -17.70
C GLN A 164 2.86 5.22 -16.36
N ARG A 165 2.94 6.38 -15.71
CA ARG A 165 3.44 6.55 -14.33
C ARG A 165 2.74 7.73 -13.67
N ILE A 166 2.53 7.65 -12.35
CA ILE A 166 2.14 8.77 -11.49
C ILE A 166 3.41 9.23 -10.76
N GLY A 167 3.88 10.45 -11.04
CA GLY A 167 5.14 10.92 -10.46
C GLY A 167 5.50 12.33 -10.95
N LYS A 168 6.59 12.90 -10.38
CA LYS A 168 7.07 14.24 -10.75
C LYS A 168 7.46 14.29 -12.23
N THR A 169 7.00 15.31 -12.93
CA THR A 169 7.29 15.52 -14.37
C THR A 169 8.76 15.80 -14.64
N THR A 170 9.51 16.24 -13.63
CA THR A 170 10.95 16.55 -13.71
C THR A 170 11.84 15.34 -13.36
N GLY A 171 11.26 14.17 -13.11
CA GLY A 171 11.99 12.96 -12.78
C GLY A 171 12.73 12.36 -13.98
N SER A 172 13.78 11.57 -13.70
CA SER A 172 14.54 10.85 -14.73
C SER A 172 13.78 9.64 -15.31
N GLN A 173 12.70 9.25 -14.69
CA GLN A 173 11.86 8.13 -15.13
C GLN A 173 10.77 8.64 -16.07
N GLY A 174 10.71 8.10 -17.30
CA GLY A 174 9.68 8.44 -18.29
C GLY A 174 8.27 8.00 -17.86
N GLY A 175 7.25 8.37 -18.66
CA GLY A 175 5.88 7.89 -18.50
C GLY A 175 4.94 8.81 -17.71
N THR A 176 5.46 9.82 -17.00
CA THR A 176 4.64 10.75 -16.21
C THR A 176 3.83 11.73 -17.07
N MET A 177 4.18 11.86 -18.35
CA MET A 177 3.46 12.71 -19.32
C MET A 177 2.58 11.89 -20.27
N GLU A 178 2.55 10.55 -20.11
CA GLU A 178 1.64 9.71 -20.86
C GLU A 178 0.21 9.87 -20.31
N PRO A 179 -0.80 10.06 -21.16
CA PRO A 179 -2.19 10.09 -20.73
C PRO A 179 -2.58 8.77 -20.05
N LEU A 180 -3.31 8.89 -18.97
CA LEU A 180 -3.91 7.74 -18.32
C LEU A 180 -5.15 7.30 -19.11
N LEU A 181 -5.25 6.01 -19.43
CA LEU A 181 -6.32 5.43 -20.24
C LEU A 181 -7.10 4.38 -19.44
N ALA A 182 -8.38 4.25 -19.72
CA ALA A 182 -9.20 3.17 -19.15
C ALA A 182 -8.60 1.80 -19.48
N GLY A 183 -8.58 0.90 -18.50
CA GLY A 183 -7.97 -0.42 -18.57
C GLY A 183 -6.50 -0.48 -18.13
N MET A 184 -5.83 0.65 -17.93
CA MET A 184 -4.49 0.68 -17.35
C MET A 184 -4.53 0.42 -15.85
N ILE A 185 -3.54 -0.32 -15.34
CA ILE A 185 -3.33 -0.55 -13.91
C ILE A 185 -2.11 0.25 -13.47
N CYS A 186 -2.24 0.92 -12.32
CA CYS A 186 -1.14 1.63 -11.66
C CYS A 186 -1.02 1.19 -10.20
N SER A 187 0.18 1.30 -9.62
CA SER A 187 0.33 1.40 -8.17
C SER A 187 -0.09 2.80 -7.70
N ASN A 188 -0.50 2.88 -6.43
CA ASN A 188 -0.76 4.11 -5.68
C ASN A 188 -0.04 3.96 -4.34
N GLU A 189 1.20 4.46 -4.27
CA GLU A 189 2.20 4.11 -3.25
C GLU A 189 2.92 5.32 -2.63
N PRO A 190 2.25 6.39 -2.21
CA PRO A 190 2.91 7.47 -1.50
C PRO A 190 3.63 6.97 -0.26
N GLY A 191 4.71 7.65 0.14
CA GLY A 191 5.51 7.25 1.29
C GLY A 191 6.16 8.42 2.02
N TYR A 192 6.76 8.11 3.17
CA TYR A 192 7.59 9.02 3.96
C TYR A 192 8.75 8.23 4.60
N TYR A 193 9.95 8.77 4.58
CA TYR A 193 11.15 8.07 5.03
C TYR A 193 12.03 8.97 5.90
N LYS A 194 12.20 8.57 7.17
CA LYS A 194 13.06 9.26 8.14
C LYS A 194 14.33 8.47 8.33
N ALA A 195 15.42 8.95 7.71
CA ALA A 195 16.69 8.23 7.68
C ALA A 195 17.15 7.74 9.05
N GLY A 196 17.41 6.44 9.15
CA GLY A 196 17.88 5.76 10.37
C GLY A 196 16.81 5.53 11.44
N GLU A 197 15.55 5.96 11.22
CA GLU A 197 14.49 5.81 12.21
C GLU A 197 13.36 4.91 11.73
N TYR A 198 12.63 5.30 10.66
CA TYR A 198 11.51 4.52 10.11
C TYR A 198 11.13 4.97 8.71
N GLY A 199 10.37 4.13 8.02
CA GLY A 199 9.72 4.46 6.75
C GLY A 199 8.26 4.06 6.75
N ILE A 200 7.49 4.74 5.93
CA ILE A 200 6.05 4.53 5.73
C ILE A 200 5.79 4.48 4.23
N ARG A 201 5.10 3.45 3.75
CA ARG A 201 4.47 3.39 2.43
C ARG A 201 3.12 2.70 2.58
N ILE A 202 2.11 3.23 1.92
CA ILE A 202 0.78 2.64 1.81
C ILE A 202 0.50 2.48 0.34
N GLU A 203 0.34 1.24 -0.10
CA GLU A 203 0.23 0.91 -1.50
C GLU A 203 -0.93 -0.02 -1.81
N ASN A 204 -1.66 0.33 -2.84
CA ASN A 204 -2.62 -0.52 -3.52
C ASN A 204 -2.39 -0.46 -5.03
N LEU A 205 -2.79 -1.50 -5.74
CA LEU A 205 -3.02 -1.43 -7.18
C LEU A 205 -4.40 -0.85 -7.46
N ILE A 206 -4.47 0.01 -8.46
CA ILE A 206 -5.68 0.71 -8.90
C ILE A 206 -5.85 0.56 -10.41
N LEU A 207 -7.09 0.29 -10.85
CA LEU A 207 -7.50 0.22 -12.23
C LEU A 207 -8.10 1.56 -12.66
N ILE A 208 -7.70 2.06 -13.82
CA ILE A 208 -8.30 3.24 -14.42
C ILE A 208 -9.55 2.82 -15.18
N GLU A 209 -10.68 3.43 -14.89
CA GLU A 209 -11.95 3.14 -15.55
C GLU A 209 -12.75 4.40 -15.85
N GLU A 210 -13.71 4.30 -16.76
CA GLU A 210 -14.64 5.38 -17.05
C GLU A 210 -15.60 5.60 -15.87
N ARG A 211 -15.87 6.89 -15.59
CA ARG A 211 -16.80 7.33 -14.55
C ARG A 211 -17.98 8.06 -15.16
N GLN A 212 -19.17 7.67 -14.73
CA GLN A 212 -20.38 8.41 -15.04
C GLN A 212 -20.61 9.47 -13.95
N ILE A 213 -20.73 10.73 -14.35
CA ILE A 213 -20.92 11.86 -13.44
C ILE A 213 -22.18 12.61 -13.86
N ASP A 214 -23.16 12.65 -12.99
CA ASP A 214 -24.40 13.37 -13.24
C ASP A 214 -24.13 14.88 -13.38
N GLY A 215 -24.53 15.44 -14.51
CA GLY A 215 -24.36 16.87 -14.78
C GLY A 215 -22.95 17.30 -15.18
N ALA A 216 -22.05 16.34 -15.47
CA ALA A 216 -20.74 16.68 -16.02
C ALA A 216 -20.85 17.30 -17.41
N ASP A 217 -19.84 18.10 -17.78
CA ASP A 217 -19.67 18.58 -19.14
C ASP A 217 -19.43 17.41 -20.11
N GLU A 218 -19.64 17.67 -21.41
CA GLU A 218 -19.36 16.68 -22.47
C GLU A 218 -17.90 16.21 -22.40
N GLY A 219 -17.69 14.91 -22.59
CA GLY A 219 -16.38 14.28 -22.59
C GLY A 219 -16.34 13.00 -21.73
N THR A 220 -15.23 12.29 -21.82
CA THR A 220 -14.96 11.08 -21.01
C THR A 220 -14.30 11.47 -19.70
N TRP A 221 -14.88 11.00 -18.60
CA TRP A 221 -14.29 11.13 -17.27
C TRP A 221 -13.76 9.80 -16.80
N LEU A 222 -12.60 9.84 -16.16
CA LEU A 222 -11.90 8.68 -15.64
C LEU A 222 -11.76 8.77 -14.13
N GLY A 223 -11.56 7.62 -13.50
CA GLY A 223 -11.27 7.51 -12.08
C GLY A 223 -10.61 6.19 -11.79
N PHE A 224 -10.44 5.86 -10.52
CA PHE A 224 -9.75 4.67 -10.10
C PHE A 224 -10.70 3.69 -9.39
N GLU A 225 -10.57 2.41 -9.72
CA GLU A 225 -11.10 1.29 -8.97
C GLU A 225 -9.97 0.62 -8.18
N ASN A 226 -10.20 0.32 -6.91
CA ASN A 226 -9.21 -0.35 -6.08
C ASN A 226 -9.17 -1.85 -6.37
N LEU A 227 -7.98 -2.42 -6.57
CA LEU A 227 -7.77 -3.84 -6.80
C LEU A 227 -7.20 -4.58 -5.58
N THR A 228 -6.62 -3.86 -4.62
CA THR A 228 -5.95 -4.42 -3.45
C THR A 228 -6.82 -4.31 -2.21
N TRP A 229 -7.07 -5.43 -1.54
CA TRP A 229 -7.93 -5.51 -0.37
C TRP A 229 -7.18 -6.11 0.83
N VAL A 230 -6.33 -5.30 1.47
CA VAL A 230 -5.62 -5.64 2.71
C VAL A 230 -5.82 -4.48 3.69
N PRO A 231 -6.21 -4.72 4.95
CA PRO A 231 -6.45 -3.65 5.91
C PRO A 231 -5.26 -2.70 6.08
N ILE A 232 -5.58 -1.44 6.30
CA ILE A 232 -4.62 -0.37 6.67
C ILE A 232 -4.55 -0.32 8.20
N ASP A 233 -3.34 -0.22 8.76
CA ASP A 233 -3.16 -0.24 10.21
C ASP A 233 -3.75 1.00 10.89
N ARG A 234 -4.82 0.78 11.66
CA ARG A 234 -5.56 1.82 12.39
C ARG A 234 -4.75 2.41 13.55
N THR A 235 -3.79 1.66 14.10
CA THR A 235 -2.97 2.09 15.24
C THR A 235 -2.09 3.29 14.88
N LEU A 236 -1.69 3.38 13.61
CA LEU A 236 -0.86 4.44 13.07
C LEU A 236 -1.65 5.67 12.60
N ILE A 237 -2.99 5.62 12.62
CA ILE A 237 -3.82 6.73 12.16
C ILE A 237 -4.01 7.75 13.29
N ASP A 238 -3.76 9.02 12.98
CA ASP A 238 -4.23 10.17 13.74
C ASP A 238 -5.59 10.60 13.18
N ILE A 239 -6.65 10.20 13.88
CA ILE A 239 -8.03 10.41 13.43
C ILE A 239 -8.36 11.92 13.32
N ASP A 240 -7.75 12.77 14.15
CA ASP A 240 -8.02 14.20 14.15
C ASP A 240 -7.46 14.92 12.92
N LEU A 241 -6.51 14.31 12.21
CA LEU A 241 -6.00 14.81 10.93
C LEU A 241 -6.87 14.46 9.72
N LEU A 242 -7.76 13.47 9.85
CA LEU A 242 -8.66 13.06 8.76
C LEU A 242 -9.90 13.95 8.70
N THR A 243 -10.31 14.32 7.50
CA THR A 243 -11.65 14.88 7.28
C THR A 243 -12.73 13.80 7.45
N PRO A 244 -14.00 14.17 7.65
CA PRO A 244 -15.10 13.20 7.67
C PRO A 244 -15.11 12.29 6.43
N GLU A 245 -14.92 12.84 5.24
CA GLU A 245 -14.94 12.10 3.97
C GLU A 245 -13.75 11.14 3.84
N GLU A 246 -12.60 11.47 4.43
CA GLU A 246 -11.44 10.57 4.47
C GLU A 246 -11.65 9.44 5.48
N ARG A 247 -12.29 9.70 6.62
CA ARG A 247 -12.71 8.65 7.58
C ARG A 247 -13.71 7.70 6.94
N ASP A 248 -14.74 8.24 6.29
CA ASP A 248 -15.75 7.46 5.57
C ASP A 248 -15.10 6.57 4.50
N TRP A 249 -14.06 7.08 3.81
CA TRP A 249 -13.31 6.30 2.84
C TRP A 249 -12.58 5.12 3.49
N VAL A 250 -11.89 5.34 4.60
CA VAL A 250 -11.17 4.27 5.34
C VAL A 250 -12.16 3.23 5.86
N ASP A 251 -13.27 3.66 6.44
CA ASP A 251 -14.29 2.77 6.98
C ASP A 251 -14.93 1.92 5.86
N HIS A 252 -15.23 2.54 4.72
CA HIS A 252 -15.72 1.84 3.54
C HIS A 252 -14.69 0.85 2.98
N TYR A 253 -13.42 1.25 2.85
CA TYR A 253 -12.33 0.38 2.41
C TYR A 253 -12.19 -0.84 3.33
N HIS A 254 -12.24 -0.66 4.64
CA HIS A 254 -12.20 -1.74 5.62
C HIS A 254 -13.44 -2.65 5.55
N ALA A 255 -14.61 -2.08 5.31
CA ALA A 255 -15.83 -2.87 5.09
C ALA A 255 -15.70 -3.77 3.84
N CYS A 256 -15.17 -3.24 2.73
CA CYS A 256 -14.87 -4.03 1.54
C CYS A 256 -13.82 -5.12 1.81
N CYS A 257 -12.78 -4.84 2.60
CA CYS A 257 -11.82 -5.87 3.01
C CYS A 257 -12.53 -7.03 3.75
N ARG A 258 -13.44 -6.74 4.68
CA ARG A 258 -14.21 -7.79 5.37
C ARG A 258 -15.09 -8.59 4.42
N GLU A 259 -15.80 -7.91 3.53
CA GLU A 259 -16.71 -8.55 2.57
C GLU A 259 -15.95 -9.49 1.62
N ILE A 260 -14.84 -9.01 1.05
CA ILE A 260 -14.08 -9.75 0.03
C ILE A 260 -13.25 -10.88 0.65
N LEU A 261 -12.64 -10.65 1.80
CA LEU A 261 -11.72 -11.60 2.44
C LEU A 261 -12.41 -12.51 3.46
N GLY A 262 -13.52 -12.10 4.05
CA GLY A 262 -14.13 -12.80 5.18
C GLY A 262 -14.43 -14.27 4.90
N GLN A 263 -15.08 -14.58 3.76
CA GLN A 263 -15.36 -15.95 3.39
C GLN A 263 -14.09 -16.76 3.11
N ARG A 264 -13.11 -16.16 2.43
CA ARG A 264 -11.84 -16.82 2.10
C ARG A 264 -11.03 -17.16 3.35
N VAL A 265 -11.00 -16.24 4.32
CA VAL A 265 -10.33 -16.46 5.60
C VAL A 265 -11.06 -17.55 6.41
N ALA A 266 -12.40 -17.56 6.41
CA ALA A 266 -13.19 -18.60 7.06
C ALA A 266 -12.94 -19.99 6.44
N ASP A 267 -12.82 -20.08 5.11
CA ASP A 267 -12.56 -21.31 4.39
C ASP A 267 -11.17 -21.90 4.70
N LEU A 268 -10.20 -21.07 5.10
CA LEU A 268 -8.88 -21.51 5.58
C LEU A 268 -8.95 -22.18 6.97
N GLY A 269 -10.03 -21.99 7.73
CA GLY A 269 -10.20 -22.55 9.08
C GLY A 269 -9.22 -21.98 10.12
N ASP A 270 -8.67 -20.80 9.89
CA ASP A 270 -7.81 -20.10 10.85
C ASP A 270 -8.60 -19.02 11.61
N ASP A 271 -9.13 -19.38 12.77
CA ASP A 271 -9.91 -18.47 13.62
C ASP A 271 -9.13 -17.21 14.02
N ARG A 272 -7.78 -17.31 14.13
CA ARG A 272 -6.93 -16.15 14.46
C ARG A 272 -6.89 -15.14 13.31
N ALA A 273 -6.85 -15.61 12.07
CA ALA A 273 -6.90 -14.75 10.89
C ALA A 273 -8.28 -14.07 10.76
N ALA A 274 -9.37 -14.79 11.06
CA ALA A 274 -10.71 -14.25 11.07
C ALA A 274 -10.87 -13.15 12.16
N ASP A 275 -10.46 -13.44 13.38
CA ASP A 275 -10.46 -12.48 14.49
C ASP A 275 -9.57 -11.25 14.21
N TRP A 276 -8.43 -11.48 13.53
CA TRP A 276 -7.55 -10.39 13.13
C TRP A 276 -8.22 -9.48 12.10
N LEU A 277 -8.81 -10.05 11.05
CA LEU A 277 -9.51 -9.30 10.01
C LEU A 277 -10.64 -8.47 10.63
N GLU A 278 -11.46 -9.07 11.49
CA GLU A 278 -12.56 -8.37 12.16
C GLU A 278 -12.07 -7.19 12.99
N ARG A 279 -11.03 -7.38 13.82
CA ARG A 279 -10.48 -6.31 14.67
C ARG A 279 -9.84 -5.18 13.88
N HIS A 280 -9.09 -5.49 12.81
CA HIS A 280 -8.33 -4.50 12.04
C HIS A 280 -9.17 -3.75 11.01
N THR A 281 -10.42 -4.13 10.85
CA THR A 281 -11.33 -3.50 9.89
C THR A 281 -12.55 -2.83 10.55
N GLN A 282 -12.57 -2.70 11.86
CA GLN A 282 -13.61 -1.92 12.54
C GLN A 282 -13.55 -0.45 12.09
N PRO A 283 -14.66 0.31 12.13
CA PRO A 283 -14.66 1.75 11.86
C PRO A 283 -13.68 2.53 12.77
N LEU A 284 -13.20 3.67 12.26
CA LEU A 284 -12.29 4.57 12.98
C LEU A 284 -12.97 5.29 14.14
#